data_43d399645fa2917c6733c8a4f1ee7330
#
_entry.id   43d399645fa2917c6733c8a4f1ee7330
#
_cell.length_a   1.000
_cell.length_b   1.000
_cell.length_c   1.000
_cell.angle_alpha   90.00
_cell.angle_beta   90.00
_cell.angle_gamma   90.00
#
_symmetry.space_group_name_H-M   'P 1'
#
loop_
_entity.id
_entity.type
_entity.pdbx_description
1 polymer ?
#
loop_
_entity_poly.entity_id
_entity_poly.type
_entity_poly.pdbx_seq_one_letter_code
_entity_poly.pdbx_strand_id
1 'polypeptide(L)'
;SRETYHRISELPKGARVGIVGAGLSGIELASELRESRSDLEILLYDRGPRILRNFPEKLSKYISNWFSKHNVTVVPNSVIDKVEPGKIYNNGKPENIDLVVWTAGIQPVEIVRNLPIDMSTTGRVIINQYHQVPTYRNVYVVGDCANLPHAPSAQLAELQGEQIAEVLKKQWNNEPLPDKMPEIKVQGFLGSLGDKQGFAYIMDRTVTG
;
A
#
# COMPACT_ATOMS: atom_id res chain seq x y z
N SER A 1 -9.48 10.16 -3.52
CA SER A 1 -10.58 10.94 -2.93
C SER A 1 -11.31 11.76 -4.00
N ARG A 2 -12.50 12.32 -3.72
CA ARG A 2 -13.23 13.18 -4.66
C ARG A 2 -12.40 14.38 -5.11
N GLU A 3 -11.70 15.02 -4.20
CA GLU A 3 -10.83 16.17 -4.50
C GLU A 3 -9.72 15.79 -5.49
N THR A 4 -9.04 14.66 -5.30
CA THR A 4 -8.01 14.18 -6.23
C THR A 4 -8.59 13.97 -7.64
N TYR A 5 -9.77 13.36 -7.73
CA TYR A 5 -10.47 13.15 -8.99
C TYR A 5 -10.77 14.49 -9.70
N HIS A 6 -11.34 15.49 -8.99
CA HIS A 6 -11.62 16.80 -9.56
C HIS A 6 -10.34 17.48 -10.06
N ARG A 7 -9.28 17.49 -9.26
CA ARG A 7 -8.00 18.07 -9.66
C ARG A 7 -7.40 17.41 -10.90
N ILE A 8 -7.51 16.09 -11.03
CA ILE A 8 -7.06 15.36 -12.22
C ILE A 8 -7.91 15.72 -13.44
N SER A 9 -9.25 15.84 -13.28
CA SER A 9 -10.16 16.15 -14.37
C SER A 9 -9.95 17.56 -14.95
N GLU A 10 -9.48 18.50 -14.13
CA GLU A 10 -9.22 19.90 -14.49
C GLU A 10 -7.81 20.13 -15.08
N LEU A 11 -6.93 19.14 -15.05
CA LEU A 11 -5.59 19.29 -15.60
C LEU A 11 -5.63 19.54 -17.12
N PRO A 12 -4.84 20.49 -17.62
CA PRO A 12 -4.70 20.73 -19.06
C PRO A 12 -4.01 19.54 -19.76
N LYS A 13 -4.23 19.44 -21.07
CA LYS A 13 -3.53 18.47 -21.91
C LYS A 13 -2.00 18.66 -21.80
N GLY A 14 -1.28 17.56 -21.66
CA GLY A 14 0.17 17.56 -21.51
C GLY A 14 0.65 17.83 -20.08
N ALA A 15 -0.26 18.02 -19.12
CA ALA A 15 0.12 18.19 -17.73
C ALA A 15 0.85 16.95 -17.18
N ARG A 16 1.80 17.18 -16.28
CA ARG A 16 2.66 16.16 -15.68
C ARG A 16 2.09 15.74 -14.32
N VAL A 17 1.73 14.45 -14.20
CA VAL A 17 1.24 13.86 -12.95
C VAL A 17 2.31 12.95 -12.36
N GLY A 18 2.80 13.30 -11.17
CA GLY A 18 3.73 12.50 -10.40
C GLY A 18 2.98 11.62 -9.39
N ILE A 19 3.06 10.31 -9.56
CA ILE A 19 2.54 9.33 -8.59
C ILE A 19 3.72 8.84 -7.76
N VAL A 20 3.67 9.05 -6.44
CA VAL A 20 4.75 8.67 -5.53
C VAL A 20 4.38 7.37 -4.81
N GLY A 21 5.14 6.32 -5.10
CA GLY A 21 4.94 4.95 -4.58
C GLY A 21 4.46 3.98 -5.66
N ALA A 22 5.35 3.07 -6.09
CA ALA A 22 5.03 2.01 -7.06
C ALA A 22 4.67 0.68 -6.37
N GLY A 23 3.86 0.76 -5.32
CA GLY A 23 3.09 -0.34 -4.76
C GLY A 23 1.82 -0.60 -5.58
N LEU A 24 0.96 -1.52 -5.12
CA LEU A 24 -0.28 -1.90 -5.82
C LEU A 24 -1.13 -0.67 -6.18
N SER A 25 -1.44 0.19 -5.20
CA SER A 25 -2.28 1.37 -5.42
C SER A 25 -1.71 2.37 -6.44
N GLY A 26 -0.38 2.57 -6.43
CA GLY A 26 0.26 3.47 -7.38
C GLY A 26 0.26 2.90 -8.80
N ILE A 27 0.43 1.59 -8.93
CA ILE A 27 0.38 0.88 -10.21
C ILE A 27 -1.03 0.95 -10.81
N GLU A 28 -2.05 0.63 -10.02
CA GLU A 28 -3.45 0.69 -10.46
C GLU A 28 -3.83 2.11 -10.86
N LEU A 29 -3.51 3.11 -10.03
CA LEU A 29 -3.76 4.51 -10.36
C LEU A 29 -3.06 4.94 -11.64
N ALA A 30 -1.79 4.58 -11.82
CA ALA A 30 -1.03 4.95 -13.01
C ALA A 30 -1.62 4.33 -14.28
N SER A 31 -2.06 3.07 -14.21
CA SER A 31 -2.68 2.38 -15.34
C SER A 31 -4.06 2.92 -15.69
N GLU A 32 -4.91 3.17 -14.69
CA GLU A 32 -6.23 3.78 -14.88
C GLU A 32 -6.12 5.20 -15.46
N LEU A 33 -5.20 6.02 -14.93
CA LEU A 33 -4.97 7.34 -15.48
C LEU A 33 -4.49 7.30 -16.92
N ARG A 34 -3.63 6.36 -17.28
CA ARG A 34 -3.16 6.22 -18.66
C ARG A 34 -4.28 5.93 -19.63
N GLU A 35 -5.26 5.12 -19.24
CA GLU A 35 -6.40 4.79 -20.11
C GLU A 35 -7.45 5.92 -20.14
N SER A 36 -7.78 6.51 -18.99
CA SER A 36 -8.80 7.57 -18.89
C SER A 36 -8.31 8.93 -19.37
N ARG A 37 -7.01 9.22 -19.25
CA ARG A 37 -6.37 10.51 -19.56
C ARG A 37 -5.08 10.28 -20.35
N SER A 38 -5.22 9.77 -21.57
CA SER A 38 -4.11 9.50 -22.49
C SER A 38 -3.30 10.76 -22.90
N ASP A 39 -3.86 11.93 -22.61
CA ASP A 39 -3.27 13.23 -22.86
C ASP A 39 -2.28 13.71 -21.77
N LEU A 40 -2.20 13.06 -20.62
CA LEU A 40 -1.30 13.41 -19.52
C LEU A 40 0.07 12.73 -19.64
N GLU A 41 1.11 13.38 -19.11
CA GLU A 41 2.41 12.76 -18.85
C GLU A 41 2.40 12.16 -17.44
N ILE A 42 2.52 10.82 -17.34
CA ILE A 42 2.44 10.11 -16.07
C ILE A 42 3.82 9.59 -15.66
N LEU A 43 4.27 10.00 -14.47
CA LEU A 43 5.54 9.59 -13.87
C LEU A 43 5.24 8.84 -12.56
N LEU A 44 5.74 7.61 -12.47
CA LEU A 44 5.58 6.75 -11.28
C LEU A 44 6.92 6.64 -10.56
N TYR A 45 7.04 7.33 -9.44
CA TYR A 45 8.26 7.39 -8.62
C TYR A 45 8.25 6.30 -7.56
N ASP A 46 9.38 5.61 -7.40
CA ASP A 46 9.59 4.68 -6.28
C ASP A 46 11.03 4.78 -5.75
N ARG A 47 11.19 4.71 -4.44
CA ARG A 47 12.50 4.72 -3.81
C ARG A 47 13.29 3.42 -4.00
N GLY A 48 12.60 2.34 -4.36
CA GLY A 48 13.24 1.06 -4.65
C GLY A 48 13.82 1.00 -6.07
N PRO A 49 14.68 0.02 -6.33
CA PRO A 49 15.30 -0.16 -7.65
C PRO A 49 14.30 -0.68 -8.70
N ARG A 50 13.13 -1.13 -8.29
CA ARG A 50 12.06 -1.63 -9.17
C ARG A 50 10.70 -1.49 -8.51
N ILE A 51 9.65 -1.43 -9.31
CA ILE A 51 8.26 -1.49 -8.85
C ILE A 51 7.97 -2.83 -8.16
N LEU A 52 7.04 -2.87 -7.23
CA LEU A 52 6.67 -4.08 -6.48
C LEU A 52 7.88 -4.85 -5.94
N ARG A 53 8.84 -4.16 -5.34
CA ARG A 53 10.13 -4.76 -4.92
C ARG A 53 10.01 -5.98 -4.00
N ASN A 54 8.92 -6.06 -3.23
CA ASN A 54 8.66 -7.16 -2.29
C ASN A 54 8.00 -8.40 -2.95
N PHE A 55 7.79 -8.36 -4.26
CA PHE A 55 7.13 -9.40 -5.04
C PHE A 55 8.09 -10.01 -6.07
N PRO A 56 7.75 -11.15 -6.68
CA PRO A 56 8.61 -11.79 -7.66
C PRO A 56 9.00 -10.85 -8.81
N GLU A 57 10.25 -10.94 -9.23
CA GLU A 57 10.79 -10.09 -10.30
C GLU A 57 10.02 -10.24 -11.63
N LYS A 58 9.51 -11.46 -11.91
CA LYS A 58 8.69 -11.74 -13.09
C LYS A 58 7.48 -10.82 -13.15
N LEU A 59 6.81 -10.58 -12.01
CA LEU A 59 5.66 -9.68 -11.94
C LEU A 59 6.06 -8.23 -12.17
N SER A 60 7.13 -7.78 -11.51
CA SER A 60 7.69 -6.44 -11.71
C SER A 60 8.04 -6.18 -13.18
N LYS A 61 8.68 -7.14 -13.84
CA LYS A 61 9.00 -7.06 -15.28
C LYS A 61 7.76 -6.97 -16.17
N TYR A 62 6.74 -7.80 -15.89
CA TYR A 62 5.49 -7.77 -16.63
C TYR A 62 4.84 -6.38 -16.58
N ILE A 63 4.68 -5.82 -15.39
CA ILE A 63 4.07 -4.51 -15.19
C ILE A 63 4.93 -3.38 -15.78
N SER A 64 6.25 -3.43 -15.61
CA SER A 64 7.16 -2.44 -16.21
C SER A 64 7.09 -2.44 -17.74
N ASN A 65 6.96 -3.61 -18.34
CA ASN A 65 6.79 -3.73 -19.79
C ASN A 65 5.44 -3.14 -20.25
N TRP A 66 4.38 -3.35 -19.47
CA TRP A 66 3.09 -2.73 -19.74
C TRP A 66 3.19 -1.20 -19.70
N PHE A 67 3.77 -0.64 -18.65
CA PHE A 67 3.97 0.81 -18.52
C PHE A 67 4.79 1.40 -19.66
N SER A 68 5.89 0.73 -20.04
CA SER A 68 6.72 1.16 -21.18
C SER A 68 5.92 1.21 -22.48
N LYS A 69 5.08 0.21 -22.75
CA LYS A 69 4.22 0.16 -23.95
C LYS A 69 3.12 1.23 -23.95
N HIS A 70 2.70 1.69 -22.78
CA HIS A 70 1.60 2.63 -22.60
C HIS A 70 2.09 4.05 -22.22
N ASN A 71 3.37 4.35 -22.41
CA ASN A 71 3.94 5.68 -22.14
C ASN A 71 3.72 6.16 -20.68
N VAL A 72 3.88 5.27 -19.71
CA VAL A 72 4.01 5.60 -18.28
C VAL A 72 5.49 5.52 -17.92
N THR A 73 6.07 6.61 -17.45
CA THR A 73 7.48 6.68 -17.07
C THR A 73 7.65 6.18 -15.64
N VAL A 74 8.34 5.06 -15.47
CA VAL A 74 8.73 4.57 -14.14
C VAL A 74 10.08 5.17 -13.77
N VAL A 75 10.16 5.83 -12.60
CA VAL A 75 11.37 6.47 -12.08
C VAL A 75 11.79 5.78 -10.79
N PRO A 76 12.65 4.75 -10.87
CA PRO A 76 13.14 4.03 -9.69
C PRO A 76 14.21 4.83 -8.95
N ASN A 77 14.59 4.37 -7.73
CA ASN A 77 15.60 4.99 -6.87
C ASN A 77 15.31 6.48 -6.58
N SER A 78 14.03 6.83 -6.48
CA SER A 78 13.54 8.18 -6.26
C SER A 78 13.18 8.40 -4.78
N VAL A 79 13.81 9.38 -4.17
CA VAL A 79 13.43 9.89 -2.84
C VAL A 79 12.82 11.27 -3.03
N ILE A 80 11.51 11.37 -2.80
CA ILE A 80 10.83 12.67 -2.88
C ILE A 80 11.01 13.36 -1.53
N ASP A 81 11.90 14.34 -1.51
CA ASP A 81 12.31 15.06 -0.29
C ASP A 81 11.35 16.21 0.03
N LYS A 82 10.76 16.82 -1.00
CA LYS A 82 9.90 17.99 -0.86
C LYS A 82 8.90 18.08 -2.00
N VAL A 83 7.73 18.62 -1.70
CA VAL A 83 6.69 18.97 -2.68
C VAL A 83 6.33 20.43 -2.52
N GLU A 84 6.33 21.18 -3.62
CA GLU A 84 5.89 22.58 -3.70
C GLU A 84 4.87 22.74 -4.84
N PRO A 85 4.10 23.82 -4.89
CA PRO A 85 3.22 24.08 -6.02
C PRO A 85 4.00 24.06 -7.34
N GLY A 86 3.59 23.17 -8.26
CA GLY A 86 4.19 23.02 -9.58
C GLY A 86 5.52 22.26 -9.64
N LYS A 87 6.04 21.73 -8.50
CA LYS A 87 7.30 20.98 -8.52
C LYS A 87 7.46 20.00 -7.37
N ILE A 88 8.29 18.99 -7.60
CA ILE A 88 8.81 18.08 -6.56
C ILE A 88 10.34 18.18 -6.53
N TYR A 89 10.91 17.71 -5.41
CA TYR A 89 12.36 17.52 -5.31
C TYR A 89 12.63 16.02 -5.19
N ASN A 90 13.30 15.47 -6.21
CA ASN A 90 13.66 14.07 -6.27
C ASN A 90 15.18 13.94 -6.07
N ASN A 91 15.60 13.30 -4.98
CA ASN A 91 17.00 13.24 -4.56
C ASN A 91 17.65 14.64 -4.54
N GLY A 92 16.94 15.62 -3.99
CA GLY A 92 17.36 17.02 -3.89
C GLY A 92 17.29 17.83 -5.21
N LYS A 93 16.89 17.23 -6.33
CA LYS A 93 16.80 17.91 -7.64
C LYS A 93 15.35 18.31 -7.94
N PRO A 94 15.10 19.56 -8.32
CA PRO A 94 13.75 20.01 -8.68
C PRO A 94 13.32 19.45 -10.03
N GLU A 95 12.06 18.97 -10.07
CA GLU A 95 11.37 18.52 -11.27
C GLU A 95 9.99 19.19 -11.33
N ASN A 96 9.58 19.67 -12.50
CA ASN A 96 8.26 20.29 -12.68
C ASN A 96 7.20 19.20 -12.74
N ILE A 97 6.20 19.30 -11.88
CA ILE A 97 5.05 18.40 -11.77
C ILE A 97 3.81 19.24 -11.46
N ASP A 98 2.77 19.10 -12.26
CA ASP A 98 1.55 19.89 -12.11
C ASP A 98 0.65 19.33 -10.98
N LEU A 99 0.64 18.01 -10.80
CA LEU A 99 -0.09 17.34 -9.73
C LEU A 99 0.72 16.18 -9.15
N VAL A 100 0.80 16.12 -7.83
CA VAL A 100 1.38 14.99 -7.10
C VAL A 100 0.27 14.19 -6.44
N VAL A 101 0.27 12.87 -6.68
CA VAL A 101 -0.58 11.92 -5.96
C VAL A 101 0.30 11.00 -5.13
N TRP A 102 0.11 11.05 -3.81
CA TRP A 102 0.92 10.28 -2.88
C TRP A 102 0.22 8.97 -2.53
N THR A 103 0.79 7.86 -2.94
CA THR A 103 0.30 6.49 -2.67
C THR A 103 1.28 5.68 -1.81
N ALA A 104 2.42 6.28 -1.42
CA ALA A 104 3.45 5.60 -0.65
C ALA A 104 3.15 5.61 0.85
N GLY A 105 3.13 4.44 1.44
CA GLY A 105 3.00 4.24 2.88
C GLY A 105 1.57 4.32 3.41
N ILE A 106 1.33 3.55 4.46
CA ILE A 106 0.09 3.55 5.24
C ILE A 106 0.48 3.80 6.69
N GLN A 107 -0.21 4.71 7.35
CA GLN A 107 -0.05 4.99 8.77
C GLN A 107 -1.39 4.86 9.49
N PRO A 108 -1.42 4.42 10.75
CA PRO A 108 -2.61 4.50 11.58
C PRO A 108 -3.12 5.92 11.67
N VAL A 109 -4.44 6.06 11.79
CA VAL A 109 -5.09 7.36 11.97
C VAL A 109 -4.61 8.05 13.25
N GLU A 110 -4.70 9.37 13.29
CA GLU A 110 -4.16 10.19 14.37
C GLU A 110 -4.68 9.77 15.76
N ILE A 111 -5.96 9.46 15.87
CA ILE A 111 -6.55 9.00 17.14
C ILE A 111 -5.83 7.76 17.70
N VAL A 112 -5.40 6.83 16.85
CA VAL A 112 -4.65 5.64 17.29
C VAL A 112 -3.23 6.02 17.69
N ARG A 113 -2.57 6.88 16.92
CA ARG A 113 -1.19 7.31 17.20
C ARG A 113 -1.05 8.13 18.50
N ASN A 114 -2.14 8.76 18.94
CA ASN A 114 -2.18 9.56 20.16
C ASN A 114 -2.59 8.75 21.41
N LEU A 115 -2.84 7.45 21.27
CA LEU A 115 -3.10 6.59 22.42
C LEU A 115 -1.83 6.42 23.27
N PRO A 116 -1.93 6.38 24.61
CA PRO A 116 -0.81 6.18 25.51
C PRO A 116 -0.38 4.71 25.59
N ILE A 117 -0.05 4.12 24.44
CA ILE A 117 0.33 2.70 24.29
C ILE A 117 1.60 2.59 23.43
N ASP A 118 2.30 1.47 23.56
CA ASP A 118 3.55 1.25 22.83
C ASP A 118 3.32 1.12 21.33
N MET A 119 4.10 1.90 20.57
CA MET A 119 4.06 1.96 19.12
C MET A 119 5.38 1.52 18.50
N SER A 120 5.30 0.91 17.34
CA SER A 120 6.47 0.65 16.50
C SER A 120 6.99 1.95 15.85
N THR A 121 8.17 1.88 15.25
CA THR A 121 8.75 3.01 14.48
C THR A 121 7.88 3.47 13.31
N THR A 122 6.93 2.64 12.88
CA THR A 122 5.95 2.97 11.82
C THR A 122 4.63 3.53 12.39
N GLY A 123 4.54 3.77 13.70
CA GLY A 123 3.35 4.26 14.38
C GLY A 123 2.24 3.23 14.56
N ARG A 124 2.53 1.93 14.35
CA ARG A 124 1.58 0.85 14.58
C ARG A 124 1.68 0.34 16.01
N VAL A 125 0.54 -0.07 16.57
CA VAL A 125 0.45 -0.55 17.94
C VAL A 125 1.18 -1.88 18.10
N ILE A 126 2.05 -1.97 19.10
CA ILE A 126 2.72 -3.22 19.46
C ILE A 126 1.70 -4.13 20.13
N ILE A 127 1.56 -5.35 19.62
CA ILE A 127 0.63 -6.37 20.11
C ILE A 127 1.36 -7.68 20.41
N ASN A 128 0.78 -8.49 21.28
CA ASN A 128 1.22 -9.85 21.51
C ASN A 128 0.59 -10.82 20.49
N GLN A 129 0.90 -12.11 20.59
CA GLN A 129 0.36 -13.13 19.68
C GLN A 129 -1.16 -13.28 19.68
N TYR A 130 -1.85 -12.78 20.71
CA TYR A 130 -3.32 -12.79 20.83
C TYR A 130 -3.94 -11.48 20.35
N HIS A 131 -3.20 -10.65 19.62
CA HIS A 131 -3.59 -9.30 19.17
C HIS A 131 -3.90 -8.30 20.28
N GLN A 132 -3.45 -8.58 21.49
CA GLN A 132 -3.68 -7.82 22.70
C GLN A 132 -2.55 -6.82 22.90
N VAL A 133 -2.88 -5.61 23.37
CA VAL A 133 -1.87 -4.64 23.81
C VAL A 133 -1.27 -5.15 25.13
N PRO A 134 0.06 -5.37 25.24
CA PRO A 134 0.66 -6.01 26.41
C PRO A 134 0.34 -5.31 27.72
N THR A 135 0.25 -3.97 27.73
CA THR A 135 -0.02 -3.15 28.90
C THR A 135 -1.49 -3.14 29.31
N TYR A 136 -2.41 -3.43 28.37
CA TYR A 136 -3.85 -3.33 28.58
C TYR A 136 -4.58 -4.62 28.16
N ARG A 137 -4.86 -5.49 29.12
CA ARG A 137 -5.41 -6.84 28.89
C ARG A 137 -6.76 -6.88 28.14
N ASN A 138 -7.50 -5.79 28.14
CA ASN A 138 -8.83 -5.69 27.51
C ASN A 138 -8.80 -4.90 26.20
N VAL A 139 -7.60 -4.55 25.70
CA VAL A 139 -7.44 -3.79 24.47
C VAL A 139 -6.81 -4.68 23.40
N TYR A 140 -7.48 -4.80 22.27
CA TYR A 140 -7.07 -5.60 21.12
C TYR A 140 -6.94 -4.68 19.90
N VAL A 141 -5.96 -4.95 19.05
CA VAL A 141 -5.73 -4.17 17.84
C VAL A 141 -5.48 -5.09 16.66
N VAL A 142 -6.18 -4.84 15.56
CA VAL A 142 -6.08 -5.59 14.30
C VAL A 142 -5.98 -4.68 13.09
N GLY A 143 -5.74 -5.25 11.93
CA GLY A 143 -5.66 -4.54 10.66
C GLY A 143 -4.44 -3.62 10.58
N ASP A 144 -4.58 -2.55 9.81
CA ASP A 144 -3.51 -1.62 9.46
C ASP A 144 -2.90 -0.89 10.67
N CYS A 145 -3.61 -0.86 11.80
CA CYS A 145 -3.16 -0.27 13.05
C CYS A 145 -2.22 -1.18 13.86
N ALA A 146 -2.26 -2.49 13.63
CA ALA A 146 -1.44 -3.47 14.36
C ALA A 146 -0.05 -3.62 13.76
N ASN A 147 0.96 -3.75 14.62
CA ASN A 147 2.33 -4.02 14.19
C ASN A 147 2.54 -5.52 13.96
N LEU A 148 2.51 -5.92 12.69
CA LEU A 148 2.78 -7.29 12.26
C LEU A 148 3.88 -7.33 11.19
N PRO A 149 4.53 -8.49 11.00
CA PRO A 149 5.57 -8.65 9.98
C PRO A 149 5.04 -8.61 8.55
N HIS A 150 3.73 -8.75 8.36
CA HIS A 150 3.08 -8.72 7.06
C HIS A 150 2.74 -7.30 6.60
N ALA A 151 2.71 -7.08 5.29
CA ALA A 151 2.19 -5.84 4.72
C ALA A 151 0.68 -5.71 5.02
N PRO A 152 0.17 -4.53 5.39
CA PRO A 152 -1.24 -4.29 5.61
C PRO A 152 -2.09 -4.65 4.39
N SER A 153 -3.19 -5.35 4.63
CA SER A 153 -4.16 -5.71 3.58
C SER A 153 -5.51 -6.08 4.21
N ALA A 154 -6.58 -6.02 3.43
CA ALA A 154 -7.91 -6.43 3.86
C ALA A 154 -7.92 -7.90 4.30
N GLN A 155 -7.28 -8.79 3.54
CA GLN A 155 -7.18 -10.21 3.88
C GLN A 155 -6.45 -10.44 5.22
N LEU A 156 -5.37 -9.69 5.47
CA LEU A 156 -4.67 -9.77 6.76
C LEU A 156 -5.59 -9.33 7.91
N ALA A 157 -6.32 -8.24 7.73
CA ALA A 157 -7.24 -7.72 8.75
C ALA A 157 -8.38 -8.70 9.05
N GLU A 158 -8.93 -9.36 8.03
CA GLU A 158 -9.95 -10.41 8.17
C GLU A 158 -9.44 -11.60 8.99
N LEU A 159 -8.29 -12.16 8.61
CA LEU A 159 -7.66 -13.28 9.31
C LEU A 159 -7.31 -12.95 10.78
N GLN A 160 -6.89 -11.71 11.05
CA GLN A 160 -6.70 -11.25 12.42
C GLN A 160 -8.02 -11.13 13.19
N GLY A 161 -9.08 -10.66 12.54
CA GLY A 161 -10.42 -10.59 13.12
C GLY A 161 -10.93 -11.96 13.53
N GLU A 162 -10.75 -12.98 12.70
CA GLU A 162 -11.06 -14.37 13.01
C GLU A 162 -10.28 -14.87 14.24
N GLN A 163 -8.98 -14.60 14.28
CA GLN A 163 -8.14 -15.00 15.42
C GLN A 163 -8.57 -14.32 16.73
N ILE A 164 -8.91 -13.03 16.70
CA ILE A 164 -9.42 -12.32 17.88
C ILE A 164 -10.77 -12.90 18.33
N ALA A 165 -11.66 -13.20 17.42
CA ALA A 165 -12.96 -13.78 17.75
C ALA A 165 -12.79 -15.11 18.53
N GLU A 166 -11.86 -15.96 18.10
CA GLU A 166 -11.54 -17.21 18.82
C GLU A 166 -10.89 -16.95 20.19
N VAL A 167 -9.99 -15.99 20.29
CA VAL A 167 -9.38 -15.59 21.57
C VAL A 167 -10.43 -15.12 22.55
N LEU A 168 -11.32 -14.21 22.13
CA LEU A 168 -12.39 -13.66 22.98
C LEU A 168 -13.38 -14.74 23.40
N LYS A 169 -13.80 -15.62 22.48
CA LYS A 169 -14.69 -16.73 22.77
C LYS A 169 -14.12 -17.66 23.85
N LYS A 170 -12.84 -18.04 23.73
CA LYS A 170 -12.18 -18.86 24.75
C LYS A 170 -12.11 -18.16 26.11
N GLN A 171 -11.76 -16.88 26.14
CA GLN A 171 -11.71 -16.11 27.38
C GLN A 171 -13.07 -15.99 28.06
N TRP A 172 -14.16 -15.75 27.30
CA TRP A 172 -15.53 -15.68 27.85
C TRP A 172 -16.03 -17.02 28.39
N ASN A 173 -15.57 -18.12 27.79
CA ASN A 173 -15.89 -19.48 28.27
C ASN A 173 -14.95 -19.97 29.38
N ASN A 174 -13.98 -19.16 29.82
CA ASN A 174 -12.91 -19.56 30.74
C ASN A 174 -12.10 -20.77 30.23
N GLU A 175 -11.96 -20.89 28.92
CA GLU A 175 -11.11 -21.89 28.26
C GLU A 175 -9.67 -21.42 28.17
N PRO A 176 -8.65 -22.33 28.25
CA PRO A 176 -7.26 -21.94 28.05
C PRO A 176 -7.00 -21.45 26.63
N LEU A 177 -6.22 -20.37 26.52
CA LEU A 177 -5.70 -19.93 25.22
C LEU A 177 -4.61 -20.90 24.74
N PRO A 178 -4.43 -21.06 23.43
CA PRO A 178 -3.35 -21.88 22.89
C PRO A 178 -1.99 -21.27 23.21
N ASP A 179 -0.98 -22.09 23.46
CA ASP A 179 0.40 -21.61 23.73
C ASP A 179 0.96 -20.80 22.58
N LYS A 180 0.57 -21.14 21.34
CA LYS A 180 0.93 -20.44 20.13
C LYS A 180 -0.28 -20.29 19.21
N MET A 181 -0.51 -19.04 18.76
CA MET A 181 -1.55 -18.79 17.77
C MET A 181 -1.14 -19.34 16.38
N PRO A 182 -2.11 -19.80 15.57
CA PRO A 182 -1.85 -20.19 14.20
C PRO A 182 -1.19 -19.06 13.41
N GLU A 183 -0.24 -19.42 12.56
CA GLU A 183 0.40 -18.44 11.66
C GLU A 183 -0.60 -17.92 10.64
N ILE A 184 -0.66 -16.60 10.48
CA ILE A 184 -1.49 -15.97 9.46
C ILE A 184 -0.81 -16.17 8.10
N LYS A 185 -1.49 -16.84 7.18
CA LYS A 185 -1.04 -17.06 5.82
C LYS A 185 -1.88 -16.26 4.84
N VAL A 186 -1.32 -15.18 4.35
CA VAL A 186 -1.93 -14.38 3.28
C VAL A 186 -1.86 -15.19 1.98
N GLN A 187 -3.01 -15.43 1.32
CA GLN A 187 -3.07 -16.30 0.15
C GLN A 187 -2.48 -15.68 -1.11
N GLY A 188 -2.40 -14.34 -1.16
CA GLY A 188 -1.84 -13.62 -2.28
C GLY A 188 -2.49 -12.24 -2.47
N PHE A 189 -2.29 -11.69 -3.63
CA PHE A 189 -2.88 -10.41 -4.04
C PHE A 189 -3.18 -10.42 -5.53
N LEU A 190 -4.01 -9.50 -5.94
CA LEU A 190 -4.34 -9.23 -7.33
C LEU A 190 -4.40 -7.71 -7.55
N GLY A 191 -4.26 -7.30 -8.81
CA GLY A 191 -4.38 -5.89 -9.19
C GLY A 191 -4.72 -5.76 -10.67
N SER A 192 -5.22 -4.58 -11.03
CA SER A 192 -5.56 -4.23 -12.41
C SER A 192 -4.41 -3.49 -13.10
N LEU A 193 -4.36 -3.63 -14.43
CA LEU A 193 -3.55 -2.82 -15.34
C LEU A 193 -4.48 -2.24 -16.39
N GLY A 194 -5.09 -1.10 -16.06
CA GLY A 194 -6.17 -0.53 -16.83
C GLY A 194 -7.41 -1.44 -16.85
N ASP A 195 -8.22 -1.26 -17.88
CA ASP A 195 -9.57 -1.86 -17.98
C ASP A 195 -9.57 -3.33 -18.43
N LYS A 196 -8.50 -3.78 -19.11
CA LYS A 196 -8.51 -5.09 -19.80
C LYS A 196 -7.47 -6.10 -19.34
N GLN A 197 -6.54 -5.69 -18.50
CA GLN A 197 -5.45 -6.56 -18.04
C GLN A 197 -5.35 -6.56 -16.53
N GLY A 198 -4.80 -7.64 -16.01
CA GLY A 198 -4.61 -7.78 -14.59
C GLY A 198 -3.36 -8.59 -14.26
N PHE A 199 -3.08 -8.66 -13.00
CA PHE A 199 -2.03 -9.50 -12.47
C PHE A 199 -2.42 -10.03 -11.10
N ALA A 200 -1.89 -11.21 -10.78
CA ALA A 200 -2.04 -11.79 -9.45
C ALA A 200 -0.76 -12.53 -9.05
N TYR A 201 -0.58 -12.62 -7.75
CA TYR A 201 0.39 -13.52 -7.13
C TYR A 201 -0.35 -14.31 -6.06
N ILE A 202 -0.60 -15.59 -6.34
CA ILE A 202 -1.43 -16.47 -5.51
C ILE A 202 -0.71 -17.81 -5.35
N MET A 203 -0.58 -18.29 -4.12
CA MET A 203 0.09 -19.58 -3.81
C MET A 203 1.45 -19.72 -4.52
N ASP A 204 2.29 -18.70 -4.40
CA ASP A 204 3.63 -18.60 -5.00
C ASP A 204 3.66 -18.66 -6.55
N ARG A 205 2.54 -18.40 -7.19
CA ARG A 205 2.41 -18.34 -8.65
C ARG A 205 2.05 -16.95 -9.14
N THR A 206 2.77 -16.50 -10.17
CA THR A 206 2.43 -15.27 -10.89
C THR A 206 1.45 -15.59 -12.00
N VAL A 207 0.30 -14.92 -12.02
CA VAL A 207 -0.71 -14.97 -13.06
C VAL A 207 -0.81 -13.60 -13.70
N THR A 208 -0.87 -13.53 -15.03
CA THR A 208 -0.93 -12.27 -15.81
C THR A 208 -1.85 -12.46 -17.00
N GLY A 209 -2.63 -11.44 -17.35
CA GLY A 209 -3.56 -11.50 -18.49
C GLY A 209 -4.39 -10.24 -18.63
#